data_aa92b5408c876cc0df0ad7308bd393c7
#
_entry.id   aa92b5408c876cc0df0ad7308bd393c7
#
_cell.length_a   1.000
_cell.length_b   1.000
_cell.length_c   1.000
_cell.angle_alpha   90.00
_cell.angle_beta   90.00
_cell.angle_gamma   90.00
#
_symmetry.space_group_name_H-M   'P 1'
#
loop_
_entity.id
_entity.type
_entity.pdbx_description
1 polymer ?
#
loop_
_entity_poly.entity_id
_entity_poly.type
_entity_poly.pdbx_seq_one_letter_code
_entity_poly.pdbx_strand_id
1 'polypeptide(L)'
;MRSPVLSPLYSGLGAQRYHALSAHDDTEIALILETLENHLSPDLADLRILELACGSGRVTLPMAEAGYRILATDLSPDMLEVLRSRIAEQDSATDAPGDLAARIEVQEADMSSFSFTERFKAVCLPTASITQLDAEQRLGALECSARSLAPGGLLIVSTDDIAAEGTTTIEIQPGISLTEELDQARGRRRSILRWGEECYVSELHLVPSSWISEACTRLRLTIVERHSTPDQAMPDHSGVLLVARKP
;
A
#
# COMPACT_ATOMS: atom_id res chain seq x y z
N MET A 1 -21.56 -29.32 -8.06
CA MET A 1 -21.15 -27.90 -8.23
C MET A 1 -19.69 -27.91 -8.70
N ARG A 2 -19.35 -27.17 -9.73
CA ARG A 2 -17.93 -26.98 -10.10
C ARG A 2 -17.31 -26.03 -9.08
N SER A 3 -16.12 -26.34 -8.56
CA SER A 3 -15.38 -25.39 -7.74
C SER A 3 -15.17 -24.10 -8.54
N PRO A 4 -15.34 -22.92 -7.93
CA PRO A 4 -15.11 -21.67 -8.63
C PRO A 4 -13.66 -21.58 -9.13
N VAL A 5 -13.49 -21.01 -10.31
CA VAL A 5 -12.16 -20.72 -10.84
C VAL A 5 -11.61 -19.53 -10.05
N LEU A 6 -10.46 -19.72 -9.41
CA LEU A 6 -9.78 -18.66 -8.67
C LEU A 6 -8.93 -17.82 -9.63
N SER A 7 -9.14 -16.52 -9.62
CA SER A 7 -8.36 -15.54 -10.42
C SER A 7 -7.50 -14.67 -9.50
N PRO A 8 -6.36 -14.14 -9.97
CA PRO A 8 -5.56 -13.20 -9.17
C PRO A 8 -6.35 -11.93 -8.85
N LEU A 9 -6.20 -11.42 -7.62
CA LEU A 9 -6.95 -10.23 -7.16
C LEU A 9 -6.43 -8.93 -7.80
N TYR A 10 -5.15 -8.83 -8.08
CA TYR A 10 -4.53 -7.58 -8.53
C TYR A 10 -4.26 -7.53 -10.05
N SER A 11 -4.96 -8.33 -10.85
CA SER A 11 -4.85 -8.32 -12.32
C SER A 11 -6.20 -8.56 -13.00
N GLY A 12 -6.34 -8.12 -14.24
CA GLY A 12 -7.54 -8.24 -15.04
C GLY A 12 -8.79 -7.66 -14.34
N LEU A 13 -9.89 -8.42 -14.34
CA LEU A 13 -11.11 -8.02 -13.62
C LEU A 13 -10.90 -7.92 -12.09
N GLY A 14 -9.97 -8.69 -11.52
CA GLY A 14 -9.64 -8.62 -10.11
C GLY A 14 -9.18 -7.23 -9.69
N ALA A 15 -8.35 -6.57 -10.50
CA ALA A 15 -7.91 -5.19 -10.26
C ALA A 15 -9.08 -4.19 -10.17
N GLN A 16 -10.06 -4.34 -11.07
CA GLN A 16 -11.26 -3.49 -11.06
C GLN A 16 -12.15 -3.76 -9.84
N ARG A 17 -12.31 -5.05 -9.45
CA ARG A 17 -13.09 -5.42 -8.27
C ARG A 17 -12.43 -4.94 -6.98
N TYR A 18 -11.11 -5.11 -6.88
CA TYR A 18 -10.32 -4.59 -5.76
C TYR A 18 -10.45 -3.07 -5.66
N HIS A 19 -10.29 -2.36 -6.77
CA HIS A 19 -10.50 -0.91 -6.81
C HIS A 19 -11.88 -0.51 -6.30
N ALA A 20 -12.95 -1.15 -6.80
CA ALA A 20 -14.32 -0.82 -6.40
C ALA A 20 -14.57 -0.99 -4.90
N LEU A 21 -13.89 -1.94 -4.25
CA LEU A 21 -13.99 -2.14 -2.79
C LEU A 21 -13.13 -1.17 -1.99
N SER A 22 -11.89 -0.94 -2.44
CA SER A 22 -10.90 -0.16 -1.68
C SER A 22 -11.00 1.35 -1.89
N ALA A 23 -11.77 1.81 -2.89
CA ALA A 23 -11.84 3.22 -3.27
C ALA A 23 -12.37 4.15 -2.17
N HIS A 24 -13.09 3.62 -1.19
CA HIS A 24 -13.71 4.39 -0.09
C HIS A 24 -13.02 4.16 1.27
N ASP A 25 -11.93 3.37 1.31
CA ASP A 25 -11.16 3.17 2.52
C ASP A 25 -10.11 4.27 2.64
N ASP A 26 -10.35 5.22 3.54
CA ASP A 26 -9.51 6.39 3.82
C ASP A 26 -8.73 6.28 5.13
N THR A 27 -8.87 5.16 5.85
CA THR A 27 -8.37 4.96 7.22
C THR A 27 -6.88 5.30 7.37
N GLU A 28 -6.06 4.94 6.38
CA GLU A 28 -4.61 5.13 6.41
C GLU A 28 -4.16 6.47 5.78
N ILE A 29 -4.99 7.03 4.89
CA ILE A 29 -4.66 8.22 4.10
C ILE A 29 -4.42 9.43 5.00
N ALA A 30 -5.31 9.67 5.96
CA ALA A 30 -5.20 10.78 6.89
C ALA A 30 -3.90 10.71 7.71
N LEU A 31 -3.53 9.53 8.21
CA LEU A 31 -2.29 9.32 8.96
C LEU A 31 -1.05 9.56 8.11
N ILE A 32 -1.05 9.12 6.84
CA ILE A 32 0.07 9.37 5.93
C ILE A 32 0.22 10.86 5.66
N LEU A 33 -0.87 11.57 5.34
CA LEU A 33 -0.83 13.00 5.06
C LEU A 33 -0.36 13.79 6.29
N GLU A 34 -0.88 13.50 7.48
CA GLU A 34 -0.46 14.11 8.74
C GLU A 34 1.04 13.86 9.02
N THR A 35 1.51 12.62 8.79
CA THR A 35 2.93 12.27 8.93
C THR A 35 3.81 13.10 7.98
N LEU A 36 3.41 13.20 6.71
CA LEU A 36 4.16 13.98 5.72
C LEU A 36 4.20 15.46 6.09
N GLU A 37 3.07 16.04 6.51
CA GLU A 37 2.98 17.43 6.94
C GLU A 37 3.84 17.72 8.19
N ASN A 38 3.79 16.84 9.19
CA ASN A 38 4.51 17.03 10.45
C ASN A 38 6.03 16.88 10.32
N HIS A 39 6.50 16.08 9.37
CA HIS A 39 7.92 15.69 9.30
C HIS A 39 8.67 16.27 8.11
N LEU A 40 7.99 16.72 7.07
CA LEU A 40 8.61 17.28 5.89
C LEU A 40 8.46 18.81 5.87
N SER A 41 9.44 19.49 5.31
CA SER A 41 9.42 20.95 5.20
C SER A 41 8.27 21.43 4.30
N PRO A 42 7.67 22.61 4.56
CA PRO A 42 6.54 23.12 3.79
C PRO A 42 6.85 23.49 2.32
N ASP A 43 8.10 23.42 1.87
CA ASP A 43 8.43 23.64 0.46
C ASP A 43 8.11 22.40 -0.36
N LEU A 44 6.84 22.29 -0.75
CA LEU A 44 6.28 21.14 -1.49
C LEU A 44 6.91 20.95 -2.87
N ALA A 45 7.45 22.01 -3.49
CA ALA A 45 7.99 21.96 -4.85
C ALA A 45 9.19 20.99 -5.00
N ASP A 46 9.98 20.82 -3.92
CA ASP A 46 11.14 19.94 -3.86
C ASP A 46 10.86 18.58 -3.20
N LEU A 47 9.61 18.36 -2.75
CA LEU A 47 9.23 17.14 -2.05
C LEU A 47 8.74 16.08 -3.03
N ARG A 48 9.66 15.22 -3.47
CA ARG A 48 9.30 14.05 -4.27
C ARG A 48 9.16 12.81 -3.37
N ILE A 49 8.02 12.14 -3.49
CA ILE A 49 7.66 10.94 -2.76
C ILE A 49 7.68 9.75 -3.73
N LEU A 50 8.24 8.63 -3.30
CA LEU A 50 8.10 7.35 -3.97
C LEU A 50 7.00 6.54 -3.28
N GLU A 51 5.99 6.15 -4.03
CA GLU A 51 4.98 5.20 -3.57
C GLU A 51 5.20 3.85 -4.26
N LEU A 52 5.37 2.82 -3.47
CA LEU A 52 5.54 1.43 -3.90
C LEU A 52 4.23 0.67 -3.76
N ALA A 53 3.91 -0.19 -4.73
CA ALA A 53 2.63 -0.90 -4.81
C ALA A 53 1.44 0.07 -4.72
N CYS A 54 1.46 1.13 -5.54
CA CYS A 54 0.45 2.18 -5.53
C CYS A 54 -0.96 1.70 -5.95
N GLY A 55 -1.04 0.53 -6.58
CA GLY A 55 -2.29 -0.05 -7.06
C GLY A 55 -3.06 0.91 -7.97
N SER A 56 -4.34 1.08 -7.68
CA SER A 56 -5.22 2.00 -8.38
C SER A 56 -5.13 3.45 -7.88
N GLY A 57 -4.16 3.79 -7.03
CA GLY A 57 -3.88 5.15 -6.58
C GLY A 57 -4.73 5.64 -5.41
N ARG A 58 -5.10 4.76 -4.51
CA ARG A 58 -5.86 5.12 -3.30
C ARG A 58 -5.15 6.14 -2.44
N VAL A 59 -3.83 6.01 -2.28
CA VAL A 59 -2.99 6.93 -1.51
C VAL A 59 -2.33 7.97 -2.43
N THR A 60 -1.97 7.59 -3.66
CA THR A 60 -1.36 8.48 -4.67
C THR A 60 -2.14 9.76 -4.87
N LEU A 61 -3.46 9.63 -5.15
CA LEU A 61 -4.29 10.78 -5.51
C LEU A 61 -4.43 11.78 -4.37
N PRO A 62 -4.77 11.39 -3.13
CA PRO A 62 -4.81 12.32 -2.00
C PRO A 62 -3.46 12.99 -1.70
N MET A 63 -2.33 12.29 -1.84
CA MET A 63 -1.01 12.92 -1.70
C MET A 63 -0.76 13.98 -2.78
N ALA A 64 -1.14 13.70 -4.03
CA ALA A 64 -1.00 14.67 -5.14
C ALA A 64 -1.92 15.88 -4.97
N GLU A 65 -3.16 15.69 -4.50
CA GLU A 65 -4.10 16.75 -4.14
C GLU A 65 -3.56 17.64 -3.01
N ALA A 66 -2.87 17.05 -2.04
CA ALA A 66 -2.17 17.78 -0.98
C ALA A 66 -0.92 18.54 -1.48
N GLY A 67 -0.57 18.43 -2.78
CA GLY A 67 0.50 19.20 -3.42
C GLY A 67 1.84 18.47 -3.56
N TYR A 68 1.95 17.22 -3.12
CA TYR A 68 3.17 16.44 -3.25
C TYR A 68 3.40 15.97 -4.70
N ARG A 69 4.68 15.82 -5.08
CA ARG A 69 5.08 15.20 -6.34
C ARG A 69 5.39 13.73 -6.12
N ILE A 70 4.77 12.84 -6.87
CA ILE A 70 4.78 11.40 -6.60
C ILE A 70 5.33 10.64 -7.81
N LEU A 71 6.28 9.74 -7.54
CA LEU A 71 6.56 8.61 -8.41
C LEU A 71 5.75 7.42 -7.85
N ALA A 72 4.65 7.10 -8.51
CA ALA A 72 3.74 6.01 -8.17
C ALA A 72 4.14 4.74 -8.94
N THR A 73 4.48 3.67 -8.22
CA THR A 73 4.94 2.43 -8.83
C THR A 73 4.14 1.22 -8.39
N ASP A 74 3.86 0.33 -9.34
CA ASP A 74 3.24 -0.97 -9.09
C ASP A 74 3.79 -2.00 -10.08
N LEU A 75 3.71 -3.27 -9.73
CA LEU A 75 4.11 -4.38 -10.61
C LEU A 75 2.99 -4.76 -11.58
N SER A 76 1.74 -4.43 -11.26
CA SER A 76 0.55 -4.77 -12.06
C SER A 76 0.25 -3.68 -13.10
N PRO A 77 0.41 -3.95 -14.40
CA PRO A 77 0.02 -3.01 -15.45
C PRO A 77 -1.49 -2.72 -15.44
N ASP A 78 -2.32 -3.68 -15.02
CA ASP A 78 -3.77 -3.48 -14.91
C ASP A 78 -4.13 -2.49 -13.81
N MET A 79 -3.42 -2.54 -12.66
CA MET A 79 -3.58 -1.55 -11.58
C MET A 79 -3.14 -0.15 -12.05
N LEU A 80 -2.00 -0.07 -12.74
CA LEU A 80 -1.51 1.21 -13.27
C LEU A 80 -2.43 1.80 -14.35
N GLU A 81 -3.12 0.97 -15.12
CA GLU A 81 -4.14 1.45 -16.08
C GLU A 81 -5.34 2.05 -15.35
N VAL A 82 -5.82 1.42 -14.28
CA VAL A 82 -6.88 1.99 -13.44
C VAL A 82 -6.43 3.32 -12.83
N LEU A 83 -5.19 3.40 -12.33
CA LEU A 83 -4.63 4.66 -11.79
C LEU A 83 -4.60 5.76 -12.84
N ARG A 84 -4.09 5.48 -14.07
CA ARG A 84 -4.03 6.47 -15.15
C ARG A 84 -5.42 6.98 -15.53
N SER A 85 -6.41 6.09 -15.59
CA SER A 85 -7.80 6.46 -15.87
C SER A 85 -8.36 7.40 -14.80
N ARG A 86 -8.11 7.09 -13.52
CA ARG A 86 -8.53 7.93 -12.39
C ARG A 86 -7.86 9.30 -12.38
N ILE A 87 -6.56 9.37 -12.68
CA ILE A 87 -5.84 10.64 -12.82
C ILE A 87 -6.51 11.50 -13.90
N ALA A 88 -6.79 10.93 -15.09
CA ALA A 88 -7.41 11.65 -16.18
C ALA A 88 -8.84 12.12 -15.86
N GLU A 89 -9.65 11.29 -15.21
CA GLU A 89 -11.01 11.63 -14.80
C GLU A 89 -11.00 12.77 -13.76
N GLN A 90 -10.19 12.66 -12.74
CA GLN A 90 -10.12 13.61 -11.62
C GLN A 90 -9.52 14.95 -12.07
N ASP A 91 -8.45 14.89 -12.87
CA ASP A 91 -7.80 16.07 -13.44
C ASP A 91 -8.75 16.87 -14.37
N SER A 92 -9.60 16.16 -15.11
CA SER A 92 -10.62 16.79 -15.98
C SER A 92 -11.78 17.43 -15.20
N ALA A 93 -11.99 17.04 -13.95
CA ALA A 93 -13.06 17.54 -13.09
C ALA A 93 -12.65 18.76 -12.25
N THR A 94 -11.37 19.17 -12.30
CA THR A 94 -10.84 20.31 -11.52
C THR A 94 -10.92 21.62 -12.30
N ASP A 95 -10.90 22.75 -11.56
CA ASP A 95 -10.82 24.09 -12.14
C ASP A 95 -9.46 24.41 -12.79
N ALA A 96 -8.44 23.57 -12.53
CA ALA A 96 -7.09 23.67 -13.09
C ALA A 96 -6.65 22.32 -13.71
N PRO A 97 -7.18 21.96 -14.89
CA PRO A 97 -6.81 20.73 -15.59
C PRO A 97 -5.31 20.67 -15.89
N GLY A 98 -4.71 19.50 -15.69
CA GLY A 98 -3.27 19.25 -15.90
C GLY A 98 -2.41 19.40 -14.63
N ASP A 99 -2.94 19.97 -13.54
CA ASP A 99 -2.17 20.18 -12.31
C ASP A 99 -1.94 18.88 -11.53
N LEU A 100 -2.97 18.04 -11.40
CA LEU A 100 -2.89 16.74 -10.75
C LEU A 100 -1.97 15.78 -11.55
N ALA A 101 -2.21 15.68 -12.86
CA ALA A 101 -1.41 14.85 -13.76
C ALA A 101 0.07 15.27 -13.79
N ALA A 102 0.37 16.57 -13.66
CA ALA A 102 1.74 17.07 -13.62
C ALA A 102 2.50 16.68 -12.34
N ARG A 103 1.80 16.30 -11.28
CA ARG A 103 2.39 15.88 -10.00
C ARG A 103 2.62 14.38 -9.90
N ILE A 104 2.01 13.57 -10.76
CA ILE A 104 2.06 12.10 -10.65
C ILE A 104 2.78 11.51 -11.86
N GLU A 105 3.90 10.86 -11.60
CA GLU A 105 4.58 10.00 -12.57
C GLU A 105 4.22 8.55 -12.25
N VAL A 106 3.75 7.78 -13.24
CA VAL A 106 3.30 6.38 -13.09
C VAL A 106 4.26 5.46 -13.81
N GLN A 107 4.89 4.54 -13.08
CA GLN A 107 5.88 3.62 -13.61
C GLN A 107 5.66 2.18 -13.12
N GLU A 108 5.87 1.19 -13.98
CA GLU A 108 5.94 -0.21 -13.58
C GLU A 108 7.27 -0.48 -12.88
N ALA A 109 7.21 -1.04 -11.67
CA ALA A 109 8.40 -1.45 -10.92
C ALA A 109 8.07 -2.53 -9.87
N ASP A 110 9.04 -3.41 -9.64
CA ASP A 110 8.99 -4.40 -8.55
C ASP A 110 9.49 -3.74 -7.26
N MET A 111 8.61 -3.64 -6.25
CA MET A 111 8.95 -3.05 -4.96
C MET A 111 10.06 -3.80 -4.21
N SER A 112 10.32 -5.08 -4.53
CA SER A 112 11.37 -5.89 -3.90
C SER A 112 12.76 -5.63 -4.47
N SER A 113 12.86 -5.07 -5.69
CA SER A 113 14.13 -4.97 -6.44
C SER A 113 14.16 -3.78 -7.40
N PHE A 114 14.08 -2.57 -6.88
CA PHE A 114 14.15 -1.35 -7.69
C PHE A 114 15.42 -0.54 -7.45
N SER A 115 15.76 0.33 -8.42
CA SER A 115 16.84 1.28 -8.29
C SER A 115 16.53 2.55 -9.07
N PHE A 116 16.41 3.67 -8.35
CA PHE A 116 16.26 5.00 -8.94
C PHE A 116 17.52 5.82 -8.68
N THR A 117 17.89 6.68 -9.63
CA THR A 117 19.07 7.57 -9.51
C THR A 117 18.80 8.74 -8.58
N GLU A 118 17.56 9.18 -8.51
CA GLU A 118 17.10 10.24 -7.62
C GLU A 118 16.95 9.78 -6.16
N ARG A 119 16.80 10.76 -5.26
CA ARG A 119 16.52 10.54 -3.85
C ARG A 119 15.18 11.16 -3.48
N PHE A 120 14.44 10.44 -2.66
CA PHE A 120 13.09 10.80 -2.24
C PHE A 120 13.08 11.33 -0.80
N LYS A 121 12.21 12.26 -0.53
CA LYS A 121 11.96 12.77 0.84
C LYS A 121 11.11 11.81 1.67
N ALA A 122 10.26 11.03 1.00
CA ALA A 122 9.59 9.90 1.60
C ALA A 122 9.52 8.72 0.62
N VAL A 123 9.54 7.51 1.15
CA VAL A 123 9.18 6.27 0.47
C VAL A 123 8.02 5.65 1.24
N CYS A 124 6.90 5.44 0.56
CA CYS A 124 5.68 4.89 1.13
C CYS A 124 5.42 3.47 0.62
N LEU A 125 5.20 2.53 1.53
CA LEU A 125 4.63 1.20 1.27
C LEU A 125 3.31 1.10 2.04
N PRO A 126 2.22 1.68 1.53
CA PRO A 126 0.94 1.73 2.22
C PRO A 126 0.16 0.43 2.06
N THR A 127 -0.99 0.36 2.74
CA THR A 127 -2.03 -0.67 2.53
C THR A 127 -1.56 -2.11 2.80
N ALA A 128 -0.66 -2.26 3.76
CA ALA A 128 -0.02 -3.53 4.10
C ALA A 128 0.60 -4.26 2.89
N SER A 129 1.00 -3.54 1.84
CA SER A 129 1.54 -4.10 0.59
C SER A 129 2.76 -4.99 0.82
N ILE A 130 3.54 -4.72 1.85
CA ILE A 130 4.70 -5.52 2.26
C ILE A 130 4.34 -6.99 2.56
N THR A 131 3.08 -7.28 2.88
CA THR A 131 2.59 -8.63 3.15
C THR A 131 2.50 -9.51 1.90
N GLN A 132 2.55 -8.92 0.70
CA GLN A 132 2.59 -9.66 -0.57
C GLN A 132 3.96 -10.31 -0.84
N LEU A 133 4.99 -9.88 -0.14
CA LEU A 133 6.37 -10.29 -0.35
C LEU A 133 6.78 -11.44 0.59
N ASP A 134 7.60 -12.37 0.10
CA ASP A 134 8.28 -13.32 0.96
C ASP A 134 9.38 -12.66 1.81
N ALA A 135 10.08 -13.44 2.64
CA ALA A 135 11.05 -12.90 3.60
C ALA A 135 12.26 -12.22 2.94
N GLU A 136 12.74 -12.75 1.80
CA GLU A 136 13.86 -12.20 1.05
C GLU A 136 13.44 -10.93 0.31
N GLN A 137 12.31 -10.99 -0.37
CA GLN A 137 11.72 -9.87 -1.09
C GLN A 137 11.40 -8.69 -0.16
N ARG A 138 10.84 -8.93 1.04
CA ARG A 138 10.58 -7.88 2.04
C ARG A 138 11.85 -7.15 2.45
N LEU A 139 12.92 -7.92 2.72
CA LEU A 139 14.20 -7.31 3.07
C LEU A 139 14.73 -6.47 1.91
N GLY A 140 14.66 -6.99 0.68
CA GLY A 140 15.02 -6.26 -0.54
C GLY A 140 14.25 -4.96 -0.70
N ALA A 141 12.92 -4.99 -0.46
CA ALA A 141 12.06 -3.81 -0.52
C ALA A 141 12.50 -2.72 0.46
N LEU A 142 12.75 -3.09 1.73
CA LEU A 142 13.20 -2.15 2.75
C LEU A 142 14.62 -1.62 2.47
N GLU A 143 15.54 -2.46 1.96
CA GLU A 143 16.88 -2.04 1.56
C GLU A 143 16.86 -1.06 0.38
N CYS A 144 16.06 -1.36 -0.66
CA CYS A 144 15.88 -0.47 -1.81
C CYS A 144 15.28 0.87 -1.38
N SER A 145 14.27 0.83 -0.50
CA SER A 145 13.65 2.02 0.09
C SER A 145 14.67 2.86 0.87
N ALA A 146 15.43 2.25 1.78
CA ALA A 146 16.45 2.94 2.56
C ALA A 146 17.54 3.58 1.69
N ARG A 147 17.97 2.90 0.60
CA ARG A 147 18.92 3.46 -0.38
C ARG A 147 18.34 4.64 -1.13
N SER A 148 17.07 4.62 -1.47
CA SER A 148 16.40 5.67 -2.27
C SER A 148 16.02 6.90 -1.46
N LEU A 149 16.02 6.82 -0.13
CA LEU A 149 15.77 7.98 0.74
C LEU A 149 16.93 8.97 0.72
N ALA A 150 16.59 10.25 0.69
CA ALA A 150 17.49 11.35 1.02
C ALA A 150 17.86 11.30 2.53
N PRO A 151 18.98 11.92 2.96
CA PRO A 151 19.25 12.15 4.38
C PRO A 151 18.07 12.90 5.03
N GLY A 152 17.65 12.47 6.22
CA GLY A 152 16.48 12.99 6.91
C GLY A 152 15.12 12.53 6.35
N GLY A 153 15.12 11.77 5.24
CA GLY A 153 13.91 11.28 4.61
C GLY A 153 13.19 10.19 5.40
N LEU A 154 11.93 9.96 5.06
CA LEU A 154 11.02 9.06 5.78
C LEU A 154 10.74 7.79 5.00
N LEU A 155 10.77 6.64 5.68
CA LEU A 155 10.15 5.41 5.24
C LEU A 155 8.83 5.26 6.00
N ILE A 156 7.72 5.19 5.27
CA ILE A 156 6.37 5.01 5.81
C ILE A 156 5.91 3.63 5.33
N VAL A 157 5.68 2.71 6.27
CA VAL A 157 5.28 1.32 5.94
C VAL A 157 4.10 0.93 6.77
N SER A 158 3.08 0.36 6.16
CA SER A 158 1.99 -0.27 6.89
C SER A 158 2.02 -1.79 6.81
N THR A 159 1.45 -2.41 7.83
CA THR A 159 1.23 -3.84 7.95
C THR A 159 0.04 -4.10 8.87
N ASP A 160 -0.32 -5.38 9.01
CA ASP A 160 -1.33 -5.82 9.95
C ASP A 160 -0.69 -6.68 11.06
N ASP A 161 -0.92 -6.31 12.32
CA ASP A 161 -0.68 -7.18 13.47
C ASP A 161 -1.93 -8.05 13.67
N ILE A 162 -1.83 -9.34 13.36
CA ILE A 162 -2.93 -10.29 13.37
C ILE A 162 -2.66 -11.38 14.40
N ALA A 163 -3.55 -11.49 15.40
CA ALA A 163 -3.49 -12.56 16.41
C ALA A 163 -4.44 -13.72 16.11
N ALA A 164 -5.38 -13.55 15.18
CA ALA A 164 -6.36 -14.55 14.79
C ALA A 164 -5.71 -15.77 14.11
N GLU A 165 -6.40 -16.90 14.16
CA GLU A 165 -6.06 -18.16 13.50
C GLU A 165 -7.31 -18.76 12.86
N GLY A 166 -7.14 -19.53 11.77
CA GLY A 166 -8.23 -20.23 11.10
C GLY A 166 -8.89 -19.40 10.01
N THR A 167 -10.20 -19.60 9.83
CA THR A 167 -10.93 -18.99 8.71
C THR A 167 -12.05 -18.10 9.21
N THR A 168 -12.11 -16.88 8.71
CA THR A 168 -13.19 -15.93 8.97
C THR A 168 -13.75 -15.43 7.64
N THR A 169 -15.08 -15.32 7.55
CA THR A 169 -15.75 -14.76 6.38
C THR A 169 -16.64 -13.60 6.82
N ILE A 170 -16.47 -12.47 6.16
CA ILE A 170 -17.32 -11.29 6.33
C ILE A 170 -18.09 -11.02 5.04
N GLU A 171 -19.38 -10.69 5.15
CA GLU A 171 -20.17 -10.18 4.04
C GLU A 171 -19.99 -8.66 4.00
N ILE A 172 -19.41 -8.15 2.90
CA ILE A 172 -19.18 -6.70 2.71
C ILE A 172 -20.46 -6.04 2.22
N GLN A 173 -21.13 -6.69 1.25
CA GLN A 173 -22.40 -6.28 0.65
C GLN A 173 -23.14 -7.55 0.17
N PRO A 174 -24.44 -7.50 -0.12
CA PRO A 174 -25.16 -8.64 -0.66
C PRO A 174 -24.47 -9.20 -1.91
N GLY A 175 -24.02 -10.46 -1.82
CA GLY A 175 -23.31 -11.16 -2.89
C GLY A 175 -21.81 -10.84 -3.00
N ILE A 176 -21.25 -10.03 -2.10
CA ILE A 176 -19.82 -9.74 -2.02
C ILE A 176 -19.31 -10.11 -0.62
N SER A 177 -18.38 -11.04 -0.55
CA SER A 177 -17.78 -11.47 0.72
C SER A 177 -16.28 -11.60 0.62
N LEU A 178 -15.60 -11.36 1.75
CA LEU A 178 -14.17 -11.59 1.95
C LEU A 178 -13.99 -12.73 2.93
N THR A 179 -13.22 -13.74 2.53
CA THR A 179 -12.80 -14.82 3.42
C THR A 179 -11.29 -14.70 3.64
N GLU A 180 -10.90 -14.67 4.91
CA GLU A 180 -9.52 -14.69 5.35
C GLU A 180 -9.19 -16.05 5.94
N GLU A 181 -8.17 -16.71 5.40
CA GLU A 181 -7.60 -17.95 5.92
C GLU A 181 -6.22 -17.64 6.51
N LEU A 182 -6.07 -17.85 7.82
CA LEU A 182 -4.88 -17.48 8.60
C LEU A 182 -4.18 -18.74 9.13
N ASP A 183 -2.89 -18.87 8.85
CA ASP A 183 -2.01 -19.95 9.34
C ASP A 183 -0.79 -19.31 10.03
N GLN A 184 -0.91 -19.11 11.34
CA GLN A 184 0.16 -18.50 12.17
C GLN A 184 1.43 -19.36 12.15
N ALA A 185 1.28 -20.70 12.15
CA ALA A 185 2.42 -21.60 12.17
C ALA A 185 3.27 -21.49 10.89
N ARG A 186 2.65 -21.17 9.76
CA ARG A 186 3.32 -20.97 8.47
C ARG A 186 3.56 -19.51 8.14
N GLY A 187 3.02 -18.57 8.94
CA GLY A 187 3.09 -17.14 8.67
C GLY A 187 2.36 -16.75 7.37
N ARG A 188 1.22 -17.39 7.09
CA ARG A 188 0.47 -17.18 5.85
C ARG A 188 -0.92 -16.64 6.10
N ARG A 189 -1.35 -15.76 5.21
CA ARG A 189 -2.70 -15.23 5.07
C ARG A 189 -3.15 -15.44 3.63
N ARG A 190 -4.36 -15.92 3.44
CA ARG A 190 -4.98 -16.04 2.13
C ARG A 190 -6.30 -15.32 2.15
N SER A 191 -6.44 -14.34 1.28
CA SER A 191 -7.65 -13.53 1.13
C SER A 191 -8.40 -13.97 -0.11
N ILE A 192 -9.67 -14.32 0.04
CA ILE A 192 -10.55 -14.77 -1.05
C ILE A 192 -11.73 -13.80 -1.14
N LEU A 193 -11.72 -12.98 -2.18
CA LEU A 193 -12.84 -12.12 -2.52
C LEU A 193 -13.81 -12.87 -3.42
N ARG A 194 -15.04 -13.03 -2.95
CA ARG A 194 -16.16 -13.52 -3.76
C ARG A 194 -16.99 -12.33 -4.23
N TRP A 195 -17.26 -12.28 -5.53
CA TRP A 195 -18.10 -11.26 -6.16
C TRP A 195 -19.14 -11.95 -7.05
N GLY A 196 -20.31 -12.23 -6.51
CA GLY A 196 -21.29 -13.09 -7.17
C GLY A 196 -20.76 -14.50 -7.41
N GLU A 197 -20.63 -14.89 -8.68
CA GLU A 197 -20.05 -16.18 -9.08
C GLU A 197 -18.52 -16.14 -9.25
N GLU A 198 -17.92 -14.95 -9.30
CA GLU A 198 -16.48 -14.74 -9.45
C GLU A 198 -15.76 -14.93 -8.12
N CYS A 199 -14.52 -15.45 -8.15
CA CYS A 199 -13.66 -15.58 -6.99
C CYS A 199 -12.25 -15.12 -7.31
N TYR A 200 -11.72 -14.23 -6.47
CA TYR A 200 -10.38 -13.69 -6.59
C TYR A 200 -9.57 -14.03 -5.36
N VAL A 201 -8.29 -14.34 -5.54
CA VAL A 201 -7.42 -14.75 -4.44
C VAL A 201 -6.16 -13.90 -4.40
N SER A 202 -5.74 -13.60 -3.18
CA SER A 202 -4.41 -13.07 -2.87
C SER A 202 -3.76 -13.94 -1.81
N GLU A 203 -2.53 -14.38 -2.09
CA GLU A 203 -1.68 -15.08 -1.12
C GLU A 203 -0.78 -14.04 -0.45
N LEU A 204 -0.85 -13.95 0.86
CA LEU A 204 -0.17 -12.95 1.66
C LEU A 204 0.65 -13.63 2.77
N HIS A 205 1.53 -12.87 3.38
CA HIS A 205 2.28 -13.30 4.56
C HIS A 205 1.83 -12.54 5.79
N LEU A 206 1.89 -13.18 6.95
CA LEU A 206 1.77 -12.50 8.23
C LEU A 206 3.11 -11.81 8.53
N VAL A 207 3.10 -10.49 8.56
CA VAL A 207 4.29 -9.66 8.76
C VAL A 207 4.06 -8.77 9.96
N PRO A 208 4.47 -9.18 11.17
CA PRO A 208 4.24 -8.37 12.36
C PRO A 208 5.05 -7.07 12.30
N SER A 209 4.47 -6.01 12.84
CA SER A 209 5.09 -4.68 12.90
C SER A 209 6.46 -4.68 13.63
N SER A 210 6.66 -5.60 14.57
CA SER A 210 7.93 -5.82 15.24
C SER A 210 9.04 -6.23 14.28
N TRP A 211 8.73 -7.09 13.29
CA TRP A 211 9.69 -7.51 12.27
C TRP A 211 10.15 -6.32 11.41
N ILE A 212 9.21 -5.45 11.01
CA ILE A 212 9.53 -4.23 10.24
C ILE A 212 10.41 -3.29 11.08
N SER A 213 10.10 -3.11 12.36
CA SER A 213 10.88 -2.27 13.28
C SER A 213 12.31 -2.77 13.44
N GLU A 214 12.51 -4.09 13.57
CA GLU A 214 13.83 -4.70 13.63
C GLU A 214 14.61 -4.52 12.31
N ALA A 215 13.94 -4.73 11.15
CA ALA A 215 14.55 -4.54 9.85
C ALA A 215 14.97 -3.07 9.63
N CYS A 216 14.14 -2.10 9.99
CA CYS A 216 14.48 -0.68 9.97
C CYS A 216 15.72 -0.38 10.82
N THR A 217 15.80 -0.94 12.02
CA THR A 217 16.97 -0.76 12.91
C THR A 217 18.25 -1.32 12.28
N ARG A 218 18.21 -2.50 11.67
CA ARG A 218 19.35 -3.09 10.94
C ARG A 218 19.81 -2.22 9.76
N LEU A 219 18.85 -1.54 9.10
CA LEU A 219 19.10 -0.60 7.99
C LEU A 219 19.49 0.81 8.47
N ARG A 220 19.72 1.00 9.78
CA ARG A 220 20.06 2.28 10.41
C ARG A 220 18.97 3.35 10.24
N LEU A 221 17.73 2.94 10.10
CA LEU A 221 16.57 3.82 10.15
C LEU A 221 16.06 3.87 11.60
N THR A 222 15.67 5.05 12.05
CA THR A 222 15.12 5.24 13.40
C THR A 222 13.60 5.32 13.33
N ILE A 223 12.88 4.45 14.04
CA ILE A 223 11.42 4.56 14.17
C ILE A 223 11.10 5.85 14.93
N VAL A 224 10.34 6.73 14.32
CA VAL A 224 9.93 8.03 14.88
C VAL A 224 8.45 8.07 15.23
N GLU A 225 7.61 7.26 14.55
CA GLU A 225 6.20 7.11 14.88
C GLU A 225 5.73 5.68 14.69
N ARG A 226 4.70 5.30 15.46
CA ARG A 226 3.96 4.06 15.31
C ARG A 226 2.50 4.33 15.65
N HIS A 227 1.63 4.14 14.66
CA HIS A 227 0.19 4.23 14.83
C HIS A 227 -0.40 2.83 14.75
N SER A 228 -1.40 2.54 15.57
CA SER A 228 -2.11 1.26 15.56
C SER A 228 -3.61 1.53 15.58
N THR A 229 -4.30 1.00 14.58
CA THR A 229 -5.75 1.16 14.43
C THR A 229 -6.40 -0.22 14.49
N PRO A 230 -7.17 -0.53 15.56
CA PRO A 230 -7.92 -1.76 15.65
C PRO A 230 -8.93 -1.88 14.50
N ASP A 231 -9.04 -3.07 13.91
CA ASP A 231 -10.07 -3.35 12.93
C ASP A 231 -11.41 -3.58 13.65
N GLN A 232 -12.45 -2.83 13.25
CA GLN A 232 -13.77 -2.94 13.88
C GLN A 232 -14.52 -4.21 13.48
N ALA A 233 -14.26 -4.75 12.30
CA ALA A 233 -14.88 -5.97 11.80
C ALA A 233 -14.15 -7.25 12.25
N MET A 234 -12.86 -7.13 12.55
CA MET A 234 -11.99 -8.24 12.95
C MET A 234 -11.18 -7.87 14.22
N PRO A 235 -11.71 -8.16 15.42
CA PRO A 235 -11.14 -7.68 16.69
C PRO A 235 -9.69 -8.10 16.97
N ASP A 236 -9.25 -9.22 16.37
CA ASP A 236 -7.88 -9.74 16.51
C ASP A 236 -6.92 -9.20 15.42
N HIS A 237 -7.35 -8.20 14.68
CA HIS A 237 -6.58 -7.51 13.66
C HIS A 237 -6.36 -6.05 14.05
N SER A 238 -5.17 -5.54 13.78
CA SER A 238 -4.85 -4.11 13.93
C SER A 238 -3.97 -3.68 12.77
N GLY A 239 -4.42 -2.68 12.02
CA GLY A 239 -3.58 -1.99 11.07
C GLY A 239 -2.48 -1.23 11.81
N VAL A 240 -1.25 -1.30 11.34
CA VAL A 240 -0.10 -0.59 11.94
C VAL A 240 0.63 0.20 10.87
N LEU A 241 0.75 1.51 11.08
CA LEU A 241 1.62 2.39 10.30
C LEU A 241 2.89 2.68 11.10
N LEU A 242 4.04 2.40 10.49
CA LEU A 242 5.37 2.69 11.03
C LEU A 242 6.02 3.77 10.20
N VAL A 243 6.59 4.75 10.88
CA VAL A 243 7.38 5.83 10.28
C VAL A 243 8.82 5.72 10.78
N ALA A 244 9.75 5.54 9.85
CA ALA A 244 11.17 5.46 10.15
C ALA A 244 11.94 6.57 9.41
N ARG A 245 12.90 7.18 10.09
CA ARG A 245 13.73 8.27 9.56
C ARG A 245 15.14 7.78 9.23
N LYS A 246 15.62 8.16 8.06
CA LYS A 246 17.02 8.00 7.67
C LYS A 246 17.86 9.11 8.32
N PRO A 247 19.00 8.77 8.95
CA PRO A 247 19.91 9.77 9.51
C PRO A 247 20.47 10.76 8.47
#